data_40e1d3346ac7e9f24efdf163518bfa76
#
_entry.id   40e1d3346ac7e9f24efdf163518bfa76
#
_cell.length_a   1.000
_cell.length_b   1.000
_cell.length_c   1.000
_cell.angle_alpha   90.00
_cell.angle_beta   90.00
_cell.angle_gamma   90.00
#
_symmetry.space_group_name_H-M   'P 1'
#
loop_
_entity.id
_entity.type
_entity.pdbx_description
1 polymer ?
#
loop_
_entity_poly.entity_id
_entity_poly.type
_entity_poly.pdbx_seq_one_letter_code
_entity_poly.pdbx_strand_id
1 'polypeptide(L)'
;MKYMSLIYGDENAWTEAERQHCYGESTELSHVLQANGQFLGASPLQPVSTATSVQVRDGKRLVTDGPFAETREQLGGYYMVEAKDLDEAINIAGRIPGARKGTVEIRPVVEIPNLPKV
;
A
#
# COMPACT_ATOMS: atom_id res chain seq x y z
N MET A 1 0.16 7.49 -16.39
CA MET A 1 -0.91 7.59 -15.37
C MET A 1 -0.40 7.06 -14.03
N LYS A 2 -0.85 7.66 -12.97
CA LYS A 2 -0.46 7.23 -11.61
C LYS A 2 -1.47 6.25 -11.04
N TYR A 3 -0.95 5.20 -10.43
CA TYR A 3 -1.76 4.18 -9.77
C TYR A 3 -1.26 3.95 -8.37
N MET A 4 -2.18 3.74 -7.43
CA MET A 4 -1.87 3.30 -6.08
C MET A 4 -2.20 1.82 -5.97
N SER A 5 -1.23 1.03 -5.56
CA SER A 5 -1.44 -0.39 -5.21
C SER A 5 -1.53 -0.49 -3.70
N LEU A 6 -2.70 -0.86 -3.21
CA LEU A 6 -2.98 -1.01 -1.79
C LEU A 6 -2.87 -2.49 -1.44
N ILE A 7 -2.01 -2.80 -0.48
CA ILE A 7 -1.67 -4.18 -0.15
C ILE A 7 -2.43 -4.60 1.11
N TYR A 8 -3.33 -5.56 0.95
CA TYR A 8 -4.14 -6.11 2.04
C TYR A 8 -3.71 -7.53 2.33
N GLY A 9 -3.68 -7.91 3.60
CA GLY A 9 -3.36 -9.25 4.00
C GLY A 9 -3.68 -9.52 5.46
N ASP A 10 -3.75 -10.80 5.82
CA ASP A 10 -3.86 -11.22 7.21
C ASP A 10 -2.48 -11.13 7.84
N GLU A 11 -2.33 -10.30 8.86
CA GLU A 11 -1.05 -10.09 9.55
C GLU A 11 -0.51 -11.39 10.16
N ASN A 12 -1.39 -12.33 10.48
CA ASN A 12 -1.00 -13.61 11.08
C ASN A 12 -0.61 -14.67 10.04
N ALA A 13 -0.75 -14.38 8.75
CA ALA A 13 -0.40 -15.32 7.68
C ALA A 13 1.11 -15.44 7.44
N TRP A 14 1.90 -14.56 8.02
CA TRP A 14 3.34 -14.46 7.80
C TRP A 14 4.10 -14.75 9.09
N THR A 15 5.15 -15.56 8.99
CA THR A 15 6.14 -15.64 10.09
C THR A 15 7.03 -14.41 10.00
N GLU A 16 7.78 -14.12 11.06
CA GLU A 16 8.71 -12.99 11.05
C GLU A 16 9.78 -13.15 9.95
N ALA A 17 10.28 -14.36 9.76
CA ALA A 17 11.25 -14.64 8.71
C ALA A 17 10.67 -14.39 7.32
N GLU A 18 9.43 -14.83 7.09
CA GLU A 18 8.73 -14.58 5.82
C GLU A 18 8.49 -13.09 5.60
N ARG A 19 8.15 -12.34 6.65
CA ARG A 19 7.93 -10.90 6.57
C ARG A 19 9.21 -10.18 6.18
N GLN A 20 10.35 -10.52 6.80
CA GLN A 20 11.63 -9.93 6.46
C GLN A 20 12.03 -10.24 5.02
N HIS A 21 11.78 -11.47 4.57
CA HIS A 21 12.03 -11.85 3.18
C HIS A 21 11.18 -11.03 2.21
N CYS A 22 9.92 -10.82 2.53
CA CYS A 22 9.02 -9.96 1.74
C CYS A 22 9.52 -8.52 1.66
N TYR A 23 10.02 -7.98 2.76
CA TYR A 23 10.58 -6.62 2.76
C TYR A 23 11.78 -6.53 1.82
N GLY A 24 12.63 -7.55 1.82
CA GLY A 24 13.76 -7.62 0.89
C GLY A 24 13.32 -7.66 -0.57
N GLU A 25 12.37 -8.50 -0.89
CA GLU A 25 11.83 -8.60 -2.26
C GLU A 25 11.15 -7.30 -2.70
N SER A 26 10.40 -6.67 -1.79
CA SER A 26 9.73 -5.39 -2.06
C SER A 26 10.74 -4.27 -2.32
N THR A 27 11.86 -4.29 -1.60
CA THR A 27 12.94 -3.32 -1.80
C THR A 27 13.56 -3.51 -3.18
N GLU A 28 13.82 -4.76 -3.58
CA GLU A 28 14.35 -5.06 -4.92
C GLU A 28 13.40 -4.59 -6.02
N LEU A 29 12.10 -4.85 -5.88
CA LEU A 29 11.09 -4.38 -6.82
C LEU A 29 11.10 -2.86 -6.93
N SER A 30 11.21 -2.16 -5.80
CA SER A 30 11.27 -0.70 -5.77
C SER A 30 12.45 -0.17 -6.59
N HIS A 31 13.61 -0.81 -6.49
CA HIS A 31 14.78 -0.41 -7.27
C HIS A 31 14.59 -0.67 -8.77
N VAL A 32 13.98 -1.78 -9.13
CA VAL A 32 13.66 -2.07 -10.54
C VAL A 32 12.69 -1.02 -11.10
N LEU A 33 11.65 -0.69 -10.36
CA LEU A 33 10.68 0.33 -10.76
C LEU A 33 11.33 1.71 -10.88
N GLN A 34 12.23 2.05 -9.97
CA GLN A 34 12.95 3.31 -10.02
C GLN A 34 13.83 3.39 -11.28
N ALA A 35 14.53 2.31 -11.61
CA ALA A 35 15.35 2.25 -12.81
C ALA A 35 14.53 2.44 -14.09
N ASN A 36 13.26 2.03 -14.06
CA ASN A 36 12.34 2.17 -15.19
C ASN A 36 11.56 3.50 -15.18
N GLY A 37 11.81 4.38 -14.22
CA GLY A 37 11.08 5.65 -14.10
C GLY A 37 9.65 5.49 -13.60
N GLN A 38 9.34 4.37 -12.98
CA GLN A 38 7.98 4.03 -12.56
C GLN A 38 7.72 4.14 -11.06
N PHE A 39 8.76 4.31 -10.26
CA PHE A 39 8.61 4.34 -8.80
C PHE A 39 8.26 5.75 -8.32
N LEU A 40 7.13 5.89 -7.63
CA LEU A 40 6.70 7.15 -7.03
C LEU A 40 6.70 7.09 -5.49
N GLY A 41 6.68 5.92 -4.92
CA GLY A 41 6.74 5.72 -3.47
C GLY A 41 6.23 4.35 -3.07
N ALA A 42 6.65 3.90 -1.91
CA ALA A 42 6.20 2.65 -1.32
C ALA A 42 6.57 2.62 0.15
N SER A 43 5.74 2.02 0.97
CA SER A 43 6.08 1.75 2.37
C SER A 43 5.22 0.62 2.92
N PRO A 44 5.78 -0.29 3.72
CA PRO A 44 4.99 -1.15 4.58
C PRO A 44 4.46 -0.35 5.77
N LEU A 45 3.39 -0.80 6.36
CA LEU A 45 2.81 -0.21 7.56
C LEU A 45 3.06 -1.11 8.76
N GLN A 46 3.13 -0.52 9.95
CA GLN A 46 3.17 -1.27 11.20
C GLN A 46 1.82 -1.98 11.42
N PRO A 47 1.78 -2.98 12.32
CA PRO A 47 0.54 -3.73 12.56
C PRO A 47 -0.64 -2.84 12.94
N VAL A 48 -1.85 -3.31 12.67
CA VAL A 48 -3.09 -2.57 12.97
C VAL A 48 -3.26 -2.26 14.46
N SER A 49 -2.59 -3.00 15.34
CA SER A 49 -2.56 -2.68 16.78
C SER A 49 -1.97 -1.31 17.09
N THR A 50 -1.19 -0.74 16.16
CA THR A 50 -0.62 0.60 16.30
C THR A 50 -1.48 1.68 15.67
N ALA A 51 -2.59 1.31 15.05
CA ALA A 51 -3.43 2.25 14.30
C ALA A 51 -4.20 3.19 15.24
N THR A 52 -4.45 4.40 14.73
CA THR A 52 -5.32 5.37 15.38
C THR A 52 -6.25 5.94 14.31
N SER A 53 -7.53 5.98 14.61
CA SER A 53 -8.55 6.48 13.68
C SER A 53 -9.13 7.79 14.17
N VAL A 54 -9.35 8.73 13.26
CA VAL A 54 -9.88 10.06 13.58
C VAL A 54 -11.10 10.34 12.71
N GLN A 55 -12.17 10.77 13.36
CA GLN A 55 -13.39 11.23 12.69
C GLN A 55 -13.75 12.62 13.21
N VAL A 56 -14.37 13.42 12.36
CA VAL A 56 -14.94 14.71 12.77
C VAL A 56 -16.43 14.62 12.53
N ARG A 57 -17.23 14.77 13.60
CA ARG A 57 -18.69 14.72 13.56
C ARG A 57 -19.22 15.91 14.32
N ASP A 58 -20.12 16.69 13.67
CA ASP A 58 -20.72 17.91 14.28
C ASP A 58 -19.65 18.86 14.84
N GLY A 59 -18.55 19.03 14.11
CA GLY A 59 -17.44 19.87 14.52
C GLY A 59 -16.56 19.29 15.62
N LYS A 60 -16.82 18.05 16.07
CA LYS A 60 -16.07 17.41 17.13
C LYS A 60 -15.13 16.34 16.55
N ARG A 61 -13.92 16.32 17.07
CA ARG A 61 -12.91 15.31 16.71
C ARG A 61 -13.08 14.09 17.60
N LEU A 62 -13.31 12.94 16.96
CA LEU A 62 -13.40 11.64 17.63
C LEU A 62 -12.16 10.83 17.30
N VAL A 63 -11.41 10.44 18.32
CA VAL A 63 -10.17 9.66 18.15
C VAL A 63 -10.39 8.28 18.78
N THR A 64 -10.09 7.24 18.02
CA THR A 64 -10.26 5.86 18.45
C THR A 64 -8.98 5.09 18.22
N ASP A 65 -8.56 4.27 19.19
CA ASP A 65 -7.45 3.34 19.00
C ASP A 65 -7.89 2.20 18.11
N GLY A 66 -7.05 1.83 17.14
CA GLY A 66 -7.31 0.74 16.24
C GLY A 66 -7.68 1.19 14.84
N PRO A 67 -7.79 0.25 13.90
CA PRO A 67 -8.14 0.54 12.52
C PRO A 67 -9.60 0.97 12.41
N PHE A 68 -9.90 1.72 11.34
CA PHE A 68 -11.26 2.16 11.05
C PHE A 68 -12.22 0.99 10.85
N ALA A 69 -11.76 -0.06 10.17
CA ALA A 69 -12.56 -1.24 9.90
C ALA A 69 -11.83 -2.49 10.37
N GLU A 70 -12.56 -3.39 11.03
CA GLU A 70 -12.07 -4.70 11.38
C GLU A 70 -12.33 -5.65 10.22
N THR A 71 -11.28 -6.02 9.52
CA THR A 71 -11.36 -6.89 8.35
C THR A 71 -10.38 -8.05 8.52
N ARG A 72 -10.61 -9.14 7.80
CA ARG A 72 -9.72 -10.30 7.84
C ARG A 72 -8.39 -10.00 7.17
N GLU A 73 -8.45 -9.33 6.01
CA GLU A 73 -7.27 -8.79 5.35
C GLU A 73 -7.20 -7.30 5.63
N GLN A 74 -6.08 -6.87 6.15
CA GLN A 74 -5.88 -5.50 6.63
C GLN A 74 -4.88 -4.78 5.75
N LEU A 75 -5.03 -3.48 5.61
CA LEU A 75 -4.09 -2.66 4.85
C LEU A 75 -2.72 -2.75 5.51
N GLY A 76 -1.74 -3.28 4.79
CA GLY A 76 -0.40 -3.50 5.31
C GLY A 76 0.70 -2.71 4.60
N GLY A 77 0.35 -2.00 3.53
CA GLY A 77 1.34 -1.21 2.79
C GLY A 77 0.81 -0.70 1.47
N TYR A 78 1.64 0.00 0.74
CA TYR A 78 1.27 0.53 -0.56
C TYR A 78 2.48 0.71 -1.46
N TYR A 79 2.20 0.75 -2.77
CA TYR A 79 3.10 1.25 -3.81
C TYR A 79 2.36 2.33 -4.59
N MET A 80 3.04 3.41 -4.92
CA MET A 80 2.55 4.36 -5.91
C MET A 80 3.46 4.31 -7.11
N VAL A 81 2.89 4.10 -8.30
CA VAL A 81 3.65 3.85 -9.51
C VAL A 81 3.13 4.67 -10.69
N GLU A 82 4.04 4.93 -11.64
CA GLU A 82 3.69 5.43 -12.95
C GLU A 82 3.55 4.24 -13.89
N ALA A 83 2.42 4.12 -14.59
CA ALA A 83 2.19 3.08 -15.57
C ALA A 83 1.43 3.67 -16.76
N LYS A 84 1.65 3.11 -17.95
CA LYS A 84 1.02 3.64 -19.17
C LYS A 84 -0.47 3.34 -19.22
N ASP A 85 -0.89 2.22 -18.60
CA ASP A 85 -2.28 1.76 -18.57
C ASP A 85 -2.50 0.78 -17.41
N LEU A 86 -3.74 0.33 -17.24
CA LEU A 86 -4.11 -0.60 -16.19
C LEU A 86 -3.40 -1.94 -16.33
N ASP A 87 -3.20 -2.44 -17.55
CA ASP A 87 -2.51 -3.72 -17.76
C ASP A 87 -1.09 -3.67 -17.23
N GLU A 88 -0.37 -2.58 -17.45
CA GLU A 88 0.96 -2.40 -16.89
C GLU A 88 0.92 -2.31 -15.36
N ALA A 89 -0.07 -1.60 -14.81
CA ALA A 89 -0.24 -1.52 -13.35
C ALA A 89 -0.53 -2.90 -12.75
N ILE A 90 -1.32 -3.73 -13.43
CA ILE A 90 -1.60 -5.11 -13.01
C ILE A 90 -0.32 -5.95 -13.02
N ASN A 91 0.49 -5.82 -14.06
CA ASN A 91 1.77 -6.55 -14.13
C ASN A 91 2.70 -6.17 -12.97
N ILE A 92 2.75 -4.89 -12.64
CA ILE A 92 3.53 -4.41 -11.50
C ILE A 92 2.97 -4.98 -10.19
N ALA A 93 1.66 -4.88 -9.99
CA ALA A 93 1.00 -5.35 -8.77
C ALA A 93 1.22 -6.84 -8.53
N GLY A 94 1.21 -7.65 -9.58
CA GLY A 94 1.47 -9.09 -9.49
C GLY A 94 2.87 -9.45 -9.04
N ARG A 95 3.81 -8.50 -9.10
CA ARG A 95 5.19 -8.67 -8.65
C ARG A 95 5.39 -8.27 -7.19
N ILE A 96 4.38 -7.66 -6.56
CA ILE A 96 4.44 -7.28 -5.15
C ILE A 96 4.31 -8.55 -4.32
N PRO A 97 5.26 -8.83 -3.41
CA PRO A 97 5.26 -10.09 -2.63
C PRO A 97 3.98 -10.32 -1.84
N GLY A 98 3.35 -9.27 -1.33
CA GLY A 98 2.10 -9.36 -0.57
C GLY A 98 0.93 -9.94 -1.35
N ALA A 99 0.98 -9.91 -2.68
CA ALA A 99 -0.07 -10.48 -3.53
C ALA A 99 -0.15 -12.01 -3.42
N ARG A 100 0.92 -12.67 -2.97
CA ARG A 100 0.97 -14.13 -2.88
C ARG A 100 0.11 -14.70 -1.75
N LYS A 101 -0.09 -13.94 -0.67
CA LYS A 101 -0.89 -14.37 0.48
C LYS A 101 -2.02 -13.41 0.83
N GLY A 102 -2.15 -12.35 0.07
CA GLY A 102 -3.16 -11.33 0.29
C GLY A 102 -3.69 -10.83 -1.04
N THR A 103 -4.13 -9.59 -1.03
CA THR A 103 -4.75 -8.95 -2.19
C THR A 103 -4.11 -7.59 -2.42
N VAL A 104 -3.83 -7.26 -3.67
CA VAL A 104 -3.40 -5.92 -4.05
C VAL A 104 -4.54 -5.25 -4.81
N GLU A 105 -5.06 -4.18 -4.26
CA GLU A 105 -6.11 -3.38 -4.88
C GLU A 105 -5.45 -2.22 -5.62
N ILE A 106 -5.75 -2.09 -6.91
CA ILE A 106 -5.19 -1.02 -7.75
C ILE A 106 -6.23 0.08 -7.90
N ARG A 107 -5.83 1.31 -7.59
CA ARG A 107 -6.69 2.49 -7.74
C ARG A 107 -5.99 3.53 -8.60
N PRO A 108 -6.59 3.98 -9.72
CA PRO A 108 -6.07 5.14 -10.44
C PRO A 108 -6.09 6.36 -9.53
N VAL A 109 -5.03 7.15 -9.58
CA VAL A 109 -4.90 8.34 -8.74
C VAL A 109 -5.53 9.53 -9.46
N VAL A 110 -6.30 10.33 -8.73
CA VAL A 110 -6.80 11.61 -9.24
C VAL A 110 -5.67 12.64 -9.14
N GLU A 111 -5.24 13.18 -10.28
CA GLU A 111 -4.18 14.18 -10.31
C GLU A 111 -4.79 15.57 -10.18
N ILE A 112 -4.63 16.18 -9.01
CA ILE A 112 -5.19 17.50 -8.69
C ILE A 112 -4.16 18.55 -9.02
N PRO A 113 -4.49 19.57 -9.86
CA PRO A 113 -3.57 20.67 -10.14
C PRO A 113 -3.16 21.40 -8.86
N ASN A 114 -1.91 21.81 -8.81
CA ASN A 114 -1.36 22.61 -7.71
C ASN A 114 -1.25 21.87 -6.36
N LEU A 115 -1.47 20.56 -6.35
CA LEU A 115 -1.18 19.77 -5.16
C LEU A 115 0.35 19.77 -4.93
N PRO A 116 0.82 20.01 -3.70
CA PRO A 116 2.26 19.99 -3.44
C PRO A 116 2.89 18.66 -3.85
N LYS A 117 4.06 18.74 -4.47
CA LYS A 117 4.83 17.54 -4.81
C LYS A 117 5.65 17.09 -3.61
N VAL A 118 5.75 15.80 -3.46
CA VAL A 118 6.54 15.17 -2.40
C VAL A 118 7.99 15.05 -2.83
#